data_a44b8ddd4f3b0d2a69ab9796a4e1298c
#
_entry.id   a44b8ddd4f3b0d2a69ab9796a4e1298c
#
_cell.length_a   1.000
_cell.length_b   1.000
_cell.length_c   1.000
_cell.angle_alpha   90.00
_cell.angle_beta   90.00
_cell.angle_gamma   90.00
#
_symmetry.space_group_name_H-M   'P 1'
#
loop_
_entity.id
_entity.type
_entity.pdbx_description
1 polymer ?
#
loop_
_entity_poly.entity_id
_entity_poly.type
_entity_poly.pdbx_seq_one_letter_code
_entity_poly.pdbx_strand_id
1 'polypeptide(L)'
;MHNICAKKGEPMKEVKIGNLTVGGGKGLFLLAGPCVIEGYERTVAIGRRMKEICEKLGIPYVFKASFDRANRSSYSSFRGPGLEEGLEILKAIKEELQVPVVSDIHDITQIERAAEVLDILQIPAFLCRQTDLVYGAAATGKCVNVKKGQFMAPKDMSNVLKKMEETGNQNLMLTERGFSFGYNNLVVDMRSFPIMRSFDYPVIFDATHSVQLPGGAGTASSGQREFVANLARAAVASGVDGLFFEVHDNPEEALSDGPNMLYLDSVEELLTDLIAIDTIVKK
;
A
#
# COMPACT_ATOMS: atom_id res chain seq x y z
N MET A 1 8.64 -27.95 13.11
CA MET A 1 7.32 -27.67 12.53
C MET A 1 6.67 -26.59 13.38
N HIS A 2 6.73 -25.33 12.97
CA HIS A 2 6.02 -24.26 13.67
C HIS A 2 4.54 -24.34 13.28
N ASN A 3 3.68 -24.44 14.28
CA ASN A 3 2.23 -24.44 14.10
C ASN A 3 1.81 -23.14 13.40
N ILE A 4 1.40 -23.25 12.14
CA ILE A 4 0.90 -22.14 11.29
C ILE A 4 -0.56 -21.76 11.67
N CYS A 5 -1.17 -22.48 12.59
CA CYS A 5 -2.42 -22.02 13.20
C CYS A 5 -2.10 -20.84 14.11
N ALA A 6 -2.71 -19.69 13.84
CA ALA A 6 -2.66 -18.51 14.71
C ALA A 6 -2.69 -18.96 16.18
N LYS A 7 -1.74 -18.47 16.98
CA LYS A 7 -1.81 -18.63 18.43
C LYS A 7 -3.18 -18.11 18.86
N LYS A 8 -4.09 -18.99 19.23
CA LYS A 8 -5.33 -18.58 19.89
C LYS A 8 -4.93 -17.89 21.20
N GLY A 9 -4.96 -16.56 21.23
CA GLY A 9 -4.79 -15.90 22.52
C GLY A 9 -4.35 -14.45 22.51
N GLU A 10 -3.55 -13.97 21.56
CA GLU A 10 -3.20 -12.55 21.53
C GLU A 10 -3.87 -11.87 20.33
N PRO A 11 -4.59 -10.74 20.53
CA PRO A 11 -5.15 -10.00 19.42
C PRO A 11 -4.00 -9.44 18.57
N MET A 12 -4.16 -9.45 17.24
CA MET A 12 -3.27 -8.74 16.32
C MET A 12 -3.03 -7.31 16.81
N LYS A 13 -1.81 -6.81 16.65
CA LYS A 13 -1.45 -5.45 17.08
C LYS A 13 -2.31 -4.41 16.37
N GLU A 14 -2.68 -3.39 17.12
CA GLU A 14 -3.22 -2.16 16.58
C GLU A 14 -2.08 -1.25 16.14
N VAL A 15 -2.27 -0.56 15.03
CA VAL A 15 -1.30 0.39 14.46
C VAL A 15 -1.94 1.77 14.38
N LYS A 16 -1.20 2.78 14.85
CA LYS A 16 -1.63 4.19 14.79
C LYS A 16 -1.09 4.86 13.52
N ILE A 17 -1.99 5.50 12.78
CA ILE A 17 -1.70 6.25 11.55
C ILE A 17 -2.36 7.63 11.69
N GLY A 18 -1.59 8.65 12.09
CA GLY A 18 -2.17 9.95 12.42
C GLY A 18 -3.26 9.82 13.48
N ASN A 19 -4.49 10.18 13.12
CA ASN A 19 -5.68 10.07 13.99
C ASN A 19 -6.41 8.72 13.87
N LEU A 20 -5.96 7.82 13.00
CA LEU A 20 -6.58 6.51 12.80
C LEU A 20 -5.89 5.44 13.65
N THR A 21 -6.66 4.40 14.01
CA THR A 21 -6.15 3.15 14.58
C THR A 21 -6.71 1.99 13.76
N VAL A 22 -5.82 1.19 13.18
CA VAL A 22 -6.13 0.07 12.28
C VAL A 22 -5.53 -1.24 12.79
N GLY A 23 -5.93 -2.38 12.24
CA GLY A 23 -5.51 -3.69 12.72
C GLY A 23 -6.32 -4.14 13.93
N GLY A 24 -5.76 -4.94 14.82
CA GLY A 24 -6.43 -5.39 16.04
C GLY A 24 -7.68 -6.25 15.79
N GLY A 25 -7.85 -6.83 14.60
CA GLY A 25 -9.06 -7.55 14.23
C GLY A 25 -10.25 -6.64 13.84
N LYS A 26 -10.01 -5.33 13.71
CA LYS A 26 -11.01 -4.37 13.17
C LYS A 26 -11.30 -4.65 11.69
N GLY A 27 -12.33 -4.02 11.16
CA GLY A 27 -12.68 -4.09 9.73
C GLY A 27 -11.58 -3.60 8.79
N LEU A 28 -11.81 -3.72 7.51
CA LEU A 28 -10.88 -3.27 6.48
C LEU A 28 -10.55 -1.78 6.61
N PHE A 29 -9.30 -1.42 6.30
CA PHE A 29 -8.89 -0.04 6.03
C PHE A 29 -8.30 0.07 4.62
N LEU A 30 -8.23 1.27 4.08
CA LEU A 30 -7.84 1.50 2.69
C LEU A 30 -6.73 2.54 2.58
N LEU A 31 -5.68 2.20 1.83
CA LEU A 31 -4.69 3.12 1.28
C LEU A 31 -5.02 3.30 -0.21
N ALA A 32 -5.44 4.48 -0.64
CA ALA A 32 -5.76 4.68 -2.05
C ALA A 32 -5.52 6.10 -2.52
N GLY A 33 -5.28 6.24 -3.84
CA GLY A 33 -5.07 7.48 -4.55
C GLY A 33 -4.35 7.24 -5.87
N PRO A 34 -3.89 8.28 -6.58
CA PRO A 34 -3.19 8.09 -7.84
C PRO A 34 -1.82 7.45 -7.62
N CYS A 35 -1.27 6.85 -8.68
CA CYS A 35 0.06 6.26 -8.67
C CYS A 35 1.13 7.27 -8.23
N VAL A 36 1.11 8.44 -8.87
CA VAL A 36 2.05 9.54 -8.69
C VAL A 36 1.28 10.87 -8.66
N ILE A 37 1.87 11.88 -8.06
CA ILE A 37 1.32 13.24 -8.08
C ILE A 37 1.41 13.80 -9.50
N GLU A 38 0.25 14.11 -10.10
CA GLU A 38 0.09 14.69 -11.44
C GLU A 38 -0.35 16.17 -11.38
N GLY A 39 0.15 16.91 -10.38
CA GLY A 39 -0.27 18.26 -10.04
C GLY A 39 -1.31 18.26 -8.92
N TYR A 40 -1.45 19.40 -8.23
CA TYR A 40 -2.29 19.52 -7.03
C TYR A 40 -3.77 19.24 -7.32
N GLU A 41 -4.34 19.95 -8.31
CA GLU A 41 -5.78 19.95 -8.57
C GLU A 41 -6.34 18.55 -8.86
N ARG A 42 -5.71 17.81 -9.78
CA ARG A 42 -6.14 16.43 -10.10
C ARG A 42 -5.95 15.52 -8.91
N THR A 43 -4.80 15.63 -8.25
CA THR A 43 -4.45 14.76 -7.13
C THR A 43 -5.39 14.94 -5.94
N VAL A 44 -5.74 16.18 -5.59
CA VAL A 44 -6.69 16.45 -4.50
C VAL A 44 -8.12 16.07 -4.86
N ALA A 45 -8.54 16.23 -6.12
CA ALA A 45 -9.87 15.84 -6.58
C ALA A 45 -10.10 14.31 -6.44
N ILE A 46 -9.10 13.51 -6.83
CA ILE A 46 -9.13 12.05 -6.63
C ILE A 46 -9.23 11.73 -5.13
N GLY A 47 -8.40 12.37 -4.31
CA GLY A 47 -8.41 12.18 -2.85
C GLY A 47 -9.75 12.53 -2.21
N ARG A 48 -10.36 13.63 -2.62
CA ARG A 48 -11.67 14.08 -2.12
C ARG A 48 -12.76 13.06 -2.44
N ARG A 49 -12.81 12.58 -3.69
CA ARG A 49 -13.78 11.56 -4.09
C ARG A 49 -13.57 10.24 -3.35
N MET A 50 -12.34 9.82 -3.15
CA MET A 50 -12.04 8.62 -2.35
C MET A 50 -12.45 8.77 -0.89
N LYS A 51 -12.22 9.94 -0.30
CA LYS A 51 -12.68 10.25 1.07
C LYS A 51 -14.19 10.13 1.18
N GLU A 52 -14.97 10.75 0.26
CA GLU A 52 -16.42 10.67 0.24
C GLU A 52 -16.92 9.21 0.19
N ILE A 53 -16.32 8.38 -0.68
CA ILE A 53 -16.65 6.96 -0.78
C ILE A 53 -16.38 6.24 0.54
N CYS A 54 -15.20 6.45 1.12
CA CYS A 54 -14.79 5.77 2.35
C CYS A 54 -15.62 6.21 3.56
N GLU A 55 -15.96 7.50 3.68
CA GLU A 55 -16.85 8.00 4.73
C GLU A 55 -18.25 7.40 4.62
N LYS A 56 -18.82 7.35 3.40
CA LYS A 56 -20.12 6.71 3.14
C LYS A 56 -20.15 5.24 3.55
N LEU A 57 -19.05 4.53 3.34
CA LEU A 57 -18.92 3.10 3.62
C LEU A 57 -18.37 2.78 5.02
N GLY A 58 -17.95 3.80 5.77
CA GLY A 58 -17.38 3.64 7.12
C GLY A 58 -16.00 2.99 7.12
N ILE A 59 -15.20 3.13 6.05
CA ILE A 59 -13.84 2.56 5.93
C ILE A 59 -12.80 3.60 6.36
N PRO A 60 -11.89 3.29 7.31
CA PRO A 60 -10.73 4.13 7.59
C PRO A 60 -9.89 4.32 6.31
N TYR A 61 -9.59 5.57 5.97
CA TYR A 61 -8.94 5.93 4.72
C TYR A 61 -7.64 6.68 4.93
N VAL A 62 -6.61 6.29 4.18
CA VAL A 62 -5.32 6.97 4.08
C VAL A 62 -5.09 7.34 2.61
N PHE A 63 -4.86 8.62 2.35
CA PHE A 63 -4.56 9.08 0.99
C PHE A 63 -3.16 8.67 0.57
N LYS A 64 -3.03 8.06 -0.60
CA LYS A 64 -1.74 7.64 -1.18
C LYS A 64 -1.45 8.36 -2.49
N ALA A 65 -0.27 8.97 -2.59
CA ALA A 65 0.34 9.33 -3.87
C ALA A 65 1.87 9.32 -3.73
N SER A 66 2.59 8.91 -4.79
CA SER A 66 4.06 8.98 -4.78
C SER A 66 4.54 10.36 -5.25
N PHE A 67 5.48 10.95 -4.53
CA PHE A 67 6.16 12.17 -4.98
C PHE A 67 7.21 11.89 -6.05
N ASP A 68 7.69 10.64 -6.11
CA ASP A 68 8.64 10.17 -7.14
C ASP A 68 8.36 8.70 -7.49
N ARG A 69 8.35 8.37 -8.75
CA ARG A 69 8.36 7.01 -9.30
C ARG A 69 9.78 6.62 -9.67
N ALA A 70 10.62 6.38 -8.67
CA ALA A 70 12.06 6.17 -8.83
C ALA A 70 12.43 4.90 -9.64
N ASN A 71 11.52 3.93 -9.77
CA ASN A 71 11.74 2.63 -10.42
C ASN A 71 11.22 2.54 -11.86
N ARG A 72 11.11 3.67 -12.58
CA ARG A 72 10.66 3.67 -13.98
C ARG A 72 11.61 2.89 -14.89
N SER A 73 11.05 2.19 -15.88
CA SER A 73 11.82 1.40 -16.86
C SER A 73 12.60 2.29 -17.85
N SER A 74 12.13 3.52 -18.14
CA SER A 74 12.83 4.47 -19.00
C SER A 74 13.22 5.71 -18.21
N TYR A 75 14.42 6.24 -18.47
CA TYR A 75 14.91 7.47 -17.87
C TYR A 75 14.04 8.69 -18.18
N SER A 76 13.45 8.73 -19.37
CA SER A 76 12.58 9.83 -19.82
C SER A 76 11.13 9.73 -19.34
N SER A 77 10.75 8.66 -18.64
CA SER A 77 9.38 8.52 -18.12
C SER A 77 9.08 9.57 -17.04
N PHE A 78 7.82 9.99 -16.98
CA PHE A 78 7.36 10.89 -15.91
C PHE A 78 7.59 10.24 -14.53
N ARG A 79 8.16 11.00 -13.61
CA ARG A 79 8.51 10.52 -12.27
C ARG A 79 7.71 11.20 -11.16
N GLY A 80 7.08 12.32 -11.42
CA GLY A 80 6.43 13.16 -10.41
C GLY A 80 7.21 14.43 -10.10
N PRO A 81 6.75 15.25 -9.14
CA PRO A 81 7.34 16.55 -8.81
C PRO A 81 8.67 16.45 -8.02
N GLY A 82 9.01 15.27 -7.49
CA GLY A 82 10.15 15.09 -6.60
C GLY A 82 9.82 15.34 -5.13
N LEU A 83 10.83 15.21 -4.26
CA LEU A 83 10.65 15.18 -2.81
C LEU A 83 10.01 16.46 -2.26
N GLU A 84 10.64 17.61 -2.47
CA GLU A 84 10.22 18.85 -1.79
C GLU A 84 8.84 19.32 -2.23
N GLU A 85 8.63 19.49 -3.53
CA GLU A 85 7.35 19.92 -4.08
C GLU A 85 6.25 18.87 -3.79
N GLY A 86 6.58 17.59 -3.92
CA GLY A 86 5.64 16.51 -3.64
C GLY A 86 5.21 16.44 -2.18
N LEU A 87 6.09 16.70 -1.23
CA LEU A 87 5.74 16.76 0.18
C LEU A 87 4.88 17.99 0.50
N GLU A 88 5.13 19.15 -0.10
CA GLU A 88 4.26 20.32 0.08
C GLU A 88 2.84 20.05 -0.47
N ILE A 89 2.73 19.38 -1.63
CA ILE A 89 1.42 18.97 -2.18
C ILE A 89 0.73 17.98 -1.22
N LEU A 90 1.43 16.97 -0.72
CA LEU A 90 0.85 15.99 0.20
C LEU A 90 0.43 16.62 1.53
N LYS A 91 1.20 17.59 2.03
CA LYS A 91 0.84 18.38 3.21
C LYS A 91 -0.45 19.16 3.00
N ALA A 92 -0.56 19.88 1.86
CA ALA A 92 -1.75 20.63 1.53
C ALA A 92 -2.99 19.72 1.41
N ILE A 93 -2.85 18.55 0.76
CA ILE A 93 -3.94 17.55 0.65
C ILE A 93 -4.34 17.02 2.04
N LYS A 94 -3.36 16.70 2.89
CA LYS A 94 -3.60 16.25 4.26
C LYS A 94 -4.40 17.28 5.06
N GLU A 95 -4.03 18.57 4.94
CA GLU A 95 -4.68 19.68 5.62
C GLU A 95 -6.08 19.95 5.07
N GLU A 96 -6.27 19.89 3.74
CA GLU A 96 -7.57 20.11 3.10
C GLU A 96 -8.55 18.96 3.38
N LEU A 97 -8.08 17.72 3.15
CA LEU A 97 -8.96 16.55 3.26
C LEU A 97 -9.08 16.02 4.69
N GLN A 98 -8.24 16.45 5.62
CA GLN A 98 -8.21 15.95 7.01
C GLN A 98 -8.06 14.42 7.09
N VAL A 99 -7.23 13.84 6.20
CA VAL A 99 -6.90 12.41 6.14
C VAL A 99 -5.40 12.18 6.31
N PRO A 100 -4.96 11.08 6.90
CA PRO A 100 -3.54 10.71 6.87
C PRO A 100 -3.03 10.49 5.45
N VAL A 101 -1.72 10.70 5.25
CA VAL A 101 -1.08 10.57 3.94
C VAL A 101 0.07 9.58 3.95
N VAL A 102 0.26 8.89 2.84
CA VAL A 102 1.35 7.94 2.60
C VAL A 102 2.03 8.18 1.25
N SER A 103 3.34 8.09 1.22
CA SER A 103 4.14 8.06 0.00
C SER A 103 5.31 7.09 0.14
N ASP A 104 5.87 6.67 -1.01
CA ASP A 104 7.08 5.87 -1.04
C ASP A 104 8.31 6.73 -0.72
N ILE A 105 9.25 6.17 0.06
CA ILE A 105 10.60 6.71 0.25
C ILE A 105 11.61 5.75 -0.40
N HIS A 106 12.66 6.28 -1.01
CA HIS A 106 13.58 5.49 -1.82
C HIS A 106 15.03 5.52 -1.34
N ASP A 107 15.36 6.48 -0.50
CA ASP A 107 16.71 6.71 0.00
C ASP A 107 16.70 7.18 1.46
N ILE A 108 17.76 6.88 2.19
CA ILE A 108 17.91 7.28 3.60
C ILE A 108 17.88 8.80 3.79
N THR A 109 18.35 9.56 2.80
CA THR A 109 18.36 11.03 2.84
C THR A 109 16.97 11.66 2.77
N GLN A 110 15.96 10.91 2.36
CA GLN A 110 14.57 11.37 2.27
C GLN A 110 13.81 11.20 3.59
N ILE A 111 14.31 10.36 4.50
CA ILE A 111 13.54 9.88 5.68
C ILE A 111 13.12 11.03 6.57
N GLU A 112 14.06 11.88 6.98
CA GLU A 112 13.79 12.96 7.93
C GLU A 112 12.73 13.92 7.38
N ARG A 113 12.93 14.40 6.16
CA ARG A 113 12.03 15.34 5.51
C ARG A 113 10.65 14.72 5.23
N ALA A 114 10.60 13.46 4.80
CA ALA A 114 9.34 12.75 4.57
C ALA A 114 8.56 12.53 5.89
N ALA A 115 9.25 12.22 6.97
CA ALA A 115 8.62 11.99 8.27
C ALA A 115 7.97 13.25 8.89
N GLU A 116 8.35 14.46 8.47
CA GLU A 116 7.67 15.70 8.90
C GLU A 116 6.23 15.78 8.38
N VAL A 117 5.95 15.23 7.21
CA VAL A 117 4.67 15.35 6.51
C VAL A 117 3.87 14.06 6.57
N LEU A 118 4.50 12.93 6.22
CA LEU A 118 3.83 11.65 6.05
C LEU A 118 3.42 11.02 7.39
N ASP A 119 2.26 10.38 7.40
CA ASP A 119 1.79 9.55 8.51
C ASP A 119 2.27 8.11 8.36
N ILE A 120 2.46 7.65 7.14
CA ILE A 120 3.06 6.36 6.81
C ILE A 120 4.26 6.58 5.90
N LEU A 121 5.43 6.09 6.29
CA LEU A 121 6.58 5.93 5.42
C LEU A 121 6.46 4.58 4.71
N GLN A 122 6.29 4.57 3.39
CA GLN A 122 6.18 3.34 2.62
C GLN A 122 7.51 2.97 1.98
N ILE A 123 7.95 1.72 2.19
CA ILE A 123 9.14 1.16 1.56
C ILE A 123 8.72 0.33 0.34
N PRO A 124 9.15 0.70 -0.88
CA PRO A 124 8.83 -0.03 -2.09
C PRO A 124 9.36 -1.47 -2.06
N ALA A 125 8.72 -2.35 -2.83
CA ALA A 125 9.03 -3.77 -2.86
C ALA A 125 10.50 -4.09 -3.19
N PHE A 126 11.11 -3.37 -4.14
CA PHE A 126 12.51 -3.59 -4.50
C PHE A 126 13.49 -3.27 -3.37
N LEU A 127 13.11 -2.37 -2.46
CA LEU A 127 13.96 -1.87 -1.37
C LEU A 127 13.66 -2.53 -0.02
N CYS A 128 12.75 -3.50 0.03
CA CYS A 128 12.29 -4.12 1.27
C CYS A 128 13.40 -4.80 2.11
N ARG A 129 14.56 -5.06 1.53
CA ARG A 129 15.72 -5.67 2.23
C ARG A 129 16.81 -4.67 2.59
N GLN A 130 16.72 -3.40 2.16
CA GLN A 130 17.73 -2.37 2.44
C GLN A 130 17.72 -2.02 3.93
N THR A 131 18.71 -2.51 4.68
CA THR A 131 18.72 -2.45 6.13
C THR A 131 18.66 -1.02 6.64
N ASP A 132 19.49 -0.13 6.11
CA ASP A 132 19.58 1.26 6.57
C ASP A 132 18.29 2.03 6.30
N LEU A 133 17.64 1.79 5.13
CA LEU A 133 16.37 2.42 4.79
C LEU A 133 15.24 1.93 5.70
N VAL A 134 15.14 0.61 5.88
CA VAL A 134 14.09 -0.03 6.70
C VAL A 134 14.23 0.38 8.17
N TYR A 135 15.45 0.30 8.71
CA TYR A 135 15.75 0.69 10.09
C TYR A 135 15.54 2.19 10.30
N GLY A 136 16.10 3.03 9.41
CA GLY A 136 15.98 4.48 9.50
C GLY A 136 14.54 4.97 9.44
N ALA A 137 13.72 4.40 8.56
CA ALA A 137 12.29 4.71 8.51
C ALA A 137 11.59 4.37 9.83
N ALA A 138 11.85 3.18 10.40
CA ALA A 138 11.26 2.76 11.67
C ALA A 138 11.74 3.62 12.86
N ALA A 139 12.99 4.06 12.85
CA ALA A 139 13.58 4.92 13.90
C ALA A 139 12.89 6.29 14.02
N THR A 140 12.14 6.73 13.01
CA THR A 140 11.33 7.97 13.09
C THR A 140 10.14 7.86 14.06
N GLY A 141 9.74 6.66 14.46
CA GLY A 141 8.52 6.41 15.23
C GLY A 141 7.21 6.53 14.44
N LYS A 142 7.26 6.92 13.16
CA LYS A 142 6.09 6.93 12.26
C LYS A 142 5.63 5.52 11.96
N CYS A 143 4.40 5.39 11.44
CA CYS A 143 3.95 4.13 10.87
C CYS A 143 4.81 3.79 9.64
N VAL A 144 5.30 2.55 9.55
CA VAL A 144 6.07 2.07 8.40
C VAL A 144 5.34 0.92 7.74
N ASN A 145 5.09 1.06 6.44
CA ASN A 145 4.55 -0.01 5.60
C ASN A 145 5.63 -0.52 4.65
N VAL A 146 5.94 -1.82 4.72
CA VAL A 146 6.92 -2.41 3.80
C VAL A 146 6.21 -3.31 2.80
N LYS A 147 6.32 -2.96 1.51
CA LYS A 147 5.85 -3.83 0.42
C LYS A 147 6.79 -5.02 0.27
N LYS A 148 6.23 -6.23 0.33
CA LYS A 148 6.99 -7.48 0.12
C LYS A 148 7.58 -7.50 -1.30
N GLY A 149 8.88 -7.70 -1.39
CA GLY A 149 9.56 -7.90 -2.68
C GLY A 149 8.99 -9.09 -3.46
N GLN A 150 8.91 -8.97 -4.78
CA GLN A 150 8.43 -10.04 -5.67
C GLN A 150 9.31 -11.30 -5.64
N PHE A 151 10.48 -11.20 -5.04
CA PHE A 151 11.48 -12.26 -4.85
C PHE A 151 11.49 -12.82 -3.42
N MET A 152 10.65 -12.28 -2.52
CA MET A 152 10.64 -12.65 -1.10
C MET A 152 9.59 -13.71 -0.79
N ALA A 153 9.96 -14.74 -0.06
CA ALA A 153 8.96 -15.63 0.54
C ALA A 153 8.21 -14.89 1.67
N PRO A 154 6.89 -15.13 1.84
CA PRO A 154 6.10 -14.45 2.88
C PRO A 154 6.70 -14.57 4.29
N LYS A 155 7.23 -15.77 4.65
CA LYS A 155 7.86 -16.03 5.95
C LYS A 155 9.11 -15.19 6.19
N ASP A 156 9.83 -14.80 5.13
CA ASP A 156 11.09 -14.07 5.25
C ASP A 156 10.85 -12.58 5.57
N MET A 157 9.60 -12.10 5.45
CA MET A 157 9.21 -10.77 5.90
C MET A 157 9.33 -10.60 7.42
N SER A 158 9.37 -11.70 8.19
CA SER A 158 9.69 -11.65 9.62
C SER A 158 11.08 -11.03 9.89
N ASN A 159 12.05 -11.22 8.99
CA ASN A 159 13.38 -10.62 9.14
C ASN A 159 13.35 -9.10 8.89
N VAL A 160 12.44 -8.64 8.03
CA VAL A 160 12.22 -7.21 7.79
C VAL A 160 11.58 -6.57 9.04
N LEU A 161 10.56 -7.21 9.60
CA LEU A 161 9.93 -6.76 10.86
C LEU A 161 10.95 -6.66 12.00
N LYS A 162 11.79 -7.68 12.21
CA LYS A 162 12.82 -7.67 13.25
C LYS A 162 13.75 -6.46 13.15
N LYS A 163 14.17 -6.07 11.94
CA LYS A 163 14.99 -4.86 11.75
C LYS A 163 14.29 -3.59 12.22
N MET A 164 12.98 -3.50 12.00
CA MET A 164 12.19 -2.35 12.43
C MET A 164 11.91 -2.39 13.95
N GLU A 165 11.64 -3.57 14.50
CA GLU A 165 11.42 -3.78 15.93
C GLU A 165 12.62 -3.40 16.79
N GLU A 166 13.86 -3.54 16.29
CA GLU A 166 15.09 -3.11 16.97
C GLU A 166 15.10 -1.60 17.28
N THR A 167 14.30 -0.80 16.60
CA THR A 167 14.12 0.63 16.92
C THR A 167 13.13 0.89 18.05
N GLY A 168 12.43 -0.14 18.54
CA GLY A 168 11.31 -0.02 19.49
C GLY A 168 9.97 0.36 18.85
N ASN A 169 9.94 0.65 17.55
CA ASN A 169 8.70 1.02 16.85
C ASN A 169 7.77 -0.19 16.70
N GLN A 170 6.50 -0.03 17.07
CA GLN A 170 5.46 -1.03 16.96
C GLN A 170 4.37 -0.65 15.92
N ASN A 171 4.47 0.53 15.28
CA ASN A 171 3.54 0.96 14.23
C ASN A 171 4.03 0.45 12.87
N LEU A 172 3.91 -0.87 12.66
CA LEU A 172 4.47 -1.55 11.49
C LEU A 172 3.37 -2.28 10.72
N MET A 173 3.49 -2.30 9.40
CA MET A 173 2.59 -3.01 8.48
C MET A 173 3.37 -3.67 7.36
N LEU A 174 2.80 -4.73 6.79
CA LEU A 174 3.33 -5.41 5.61
C LEU A 174 2.32 -5.37 4.46
N THR A 175 2.81 -5.25 3.24
CA THR A 175 1.96 -5.29 2.05
C THR A 175 2.38 -6.41 1.10
N GLU A 176 1.45 -7.32 0.80
CA GLU A 176 1.57 -8.30 -0.29
C GLU A 176 1.25 -7.62 -1.63
N ARG A 177 2.04 -7.91 -2.68
CA ARG A 177 1.85 -7.35 -4.02
C ARG A 177 2.21 -8.32 -5.16
N GLY A 178 2.26 -9.61 -4.85
CA GLY A 178 2.61 -10.65 -5.80
C GLY A 178 4.08 -11.07 -5.74
N PHE A 179 4.33 -12.20 -6.36
CA PHE A 179 5.63 -12.86 -6.49
C PHE A 179 5.92 -13.08 -7.98
N SER A 180 7.17 -12.91 -8.40
CA SER A 180 7.59 -13.19 -9.78
C SER A 180 7.40 -14.66 -10.11
N PHE A 181 6.66 -14.95 -11.19
CA PHE A 181 6.38 -16.30 -11.64
C PHE A 181 6.67 -16.42 -13.15
N GLY A 182 7.88 -16.83 -13.46
CA GLY A 182 8.40 -16.74 -14.82
C GLY A 182 8.82 -15.31 -15.19
N TYR A 183 8.92 -15.04 -16.48
CA TYR A 183 9.26 -13.71 -17.00
C TYR A 183 8.00 -12.84 -17.13
N ASN A 184 8.12 -11.56 -16.78
CA ASN A 184 7.10 -10.52 -16.98
C ASN A 184 5.71 -10.87 -16.40
N ASN A 185 5.64 -11.71 -15.37
CA ASN A 185 4.39 -12.14 -14.75
C ASN A 185 4.48 -12.19 -13.24
N LEU A 186 3.37 -11.96 -12.57
CA LEU A 186 3.22 -12.03 -11.13
C LEU A 186 2.06 -12.96 -10.76
N VAL A 187 2.20 -13.63 -9.63
CA VAL A 187 1.12 -14.39 -8.99
C VAL A 187 1.00 -14.01 -7.53
N VAL A 188 -0.20 -14.11 -6.99
CA VAL A 188 -0.47 -13.92 -5.56
C VAL A 188 -0.79 -15.27 -4.94
N ASP A 189 0.00 -15.68 -3.97
CA ASP A 189 -0.31 -16.83 -3.14
C ASP A 189 -1.18 -16.37 -1.97
N MET A 190 -2.46 -16.76 -1.97
CA MET A 190 -3.41 -16.39 -0.91
C MET A 190 -2.98 -16.88 0.49
N ARG A 191 -2.11 -17.88 0.57
CA ARG A 191 -1.51 -18.35 1.83
C ARG A 191 -0.53 -17.33 2.42
N SER A 192 -0.03 -16.38 1.62
CA SER A 192 0.88 -15.33 2.10
C SER A 192 0.24 -14.46 3.18
N PHE A 193 -1.08 -14.23 3.12
CA PHE A 193 -1.79 -13.41 4.10
C PHE A 193 -1.77 -14.04 5.50
N PRO A 194 -2.27 -15.26 5.73
CA PRO A 194 -2.20 -15.85 7.06
C PRO A 194 -0.76 -16.10 7.53
N ILE A 195 0.21 -16.35 6.63
CA ILE A 195 1.62 -16.48 6.99
C ILE A 195 2.15 -15.14 7.54
N MET A 196 1.96 -14.02 6.86
CA MET A 196 2.45 -12.72 7.31
C MET A 196 1.67 -12.20 8.52
N ARG A 197 0.35 -12.46 8.60
CA ARG A 197 -0.47 -12.11 9.76
C ARG A 197 -0.04 -12.84 11.04
N SER A 198 0.60 -14.02 10.91
CA SER A 198 1.14 -14.75 12.07
C SER A 198 2.31 -14.03 12.78
N PHE A 199 2.78 -12.89 12.23
CA PHE A 199 3.76 -12.01 12.88
C PHE A 199 3.10 -10.93 13.74
N ASP A 200 1.77 -10.98 13.90
CA ASP A 200 0.94 -10.11 14.74
C ASP A 200 0.88 -8.63 14.27
N TYR A 201 1.26 -8.34 13.03
CA TYR A 201 1.12 -7.01 12.39
C TYR A 201 0.07 -7.03 11.28
N PRO A 202 -0.63 -5.89 11.05
CA PRO A 202 -1.59 -5.79 9.95
C PRO A 202 -0.95 -6.07 8.59
N VAL A 203 -1.66 -6.81 7.77
CA VAL A 203 -1.27 -7.15 6.40
C VAL A 203 -2.21 -6.49 5.41
N ILE A 204 -1.64 -5.76 4.46
CA ILE A 204 -2.32 -5.06 3.38
C ILE A 204 -2.15 -5.85 2.09
N PHE A 205 -3.17 -5.87 1.26
CA PHE A 205 -3.07 -6.36 -0.10
C PHE A 205 -3.07 -5.22 -1.12
N ASP A 206 -1.99 -5.10 -1.87
CA ASP A 206 -1.88 -4.23 -3.04
C ASP A 206 -2.43 -4.94 -4.26
N ALA A 207 -3.71 -4.72 -4.55
CA ALA A 207 -4.42 -5.40 -5.62
C ALA A 207 -4.04 -4.86 -7.01
N THR A 208 -3.69 -3.57 -7.10
CA THR A 208 -3.37 -2.93 -8.38
C THR A 208 -1.98 -3.28 -8.88
N HIS A 209 -0.97 -3.36 -8.00
CA HIS A 209 0.37 -3.78 -8.41
C HIS A 209 0.53 -5.31 -8.55
N SER A 210 -0.36 -6.10 -8.00
CA SER A 210 -0.31 -7.56 -8.13
C SER A 210 -0.69 -8.08 -9.52
N VAL A 211 -1.35 -7.24 -10.33
CA VAL A 211 -1.73 -7.54 -11.72
C VAL A 211 -0.83 -6.87 -12.75
N GLN A 212 0.28 -6.28 -12.32
CA GLN A 212 1.29 -5.76 -13.25
C GLN A 212 1.92 -6.89 -14.06
N LEU A 213 2.24 -6.57 -15.32
CA LEU A 213 3.12 -7.36 -16.18
C LEU A 213 4.43 -6.57 -16.34
N PRO A 214 5.43 -6.77 -15.46
CA PRO A 214 6.65 -5.98 -15.44
C PRO A 214 7.39 -6.03 -16.78
N GLY A 215 7.65 -4.87 -17.41
CA GLY A 215 8.30 -4.82 -18.72
C GLY A 215 7.45 -5.35 -19.88
N GLY A 216 6.17 -5.66 -19.69
CA GLY A 216 5.30 -6.27 -20.71
C GLY A 216 5.04 -5.38 -21.93
N ALA A 217 5.27 -4.06 -21.83
CA ALA A 217 5.19 -3.11 -22.93
C ALA A 217 6.57 -2.54 -23.31
N GLY A 218 7.67 -3.28 -23.07
CA GLY A 218 9.04 -2.86 -23.38
C GLY A 218 9.53 -1.76 -22.43
N THR A 219 9.28 -0.50 -22.74
CA THR A 219 9.70 0.66 -21.94
C THR A 219 8.72 1.02 -20.80
N ALA A 220 7.57 0.32 -20.71
CA ALA A 220 6.56 0.54 -19.66
C ALA A 220 6.05 -0.80 -19.11
N SER A 221 5.51 -0.79 -17.90
CA SER A 221 4.74 -1.91 -17.38
C SER A 221 3.39 -1.95 -18.09
N SER A 222 2.92 -3.15 -18.42
CA SER A 222 1.53 -3.43 -18.76
C SER A 222 0.79 -3.95 -17.53
N GLY A 223 -0.49 -4.21 -17.66
CA GLY A 223 -1.30 -4.71 -16.55
C GLY A 223 -2.62 -5.33 -16.98
N GLN A 224 -3.24 -5.99 -16.03
CA GLN A 224 -4.48 -6.75 -16.22
C GLN A 224 -5.52 -6.27 -15.20
N ARG A 225 -5.94 -4.98 -15.30
CA ARG A 225 -6.92 -4.33 -14.41
C ARG A 225 -8.16 -5.20 -14.15
N GLU A 226 -8.60 -5.97 -15.14
CA GLU A 226 -9.76 -6.85 -15.06
C GLU A 226 -9.69 -7.87 -13.92
N PHE A 227 -8.50 -8.22 -13.44
CA PHE A 227 -8.31 -9.17 -12.33
C PHE A 227 -8.20 -8.51 -10.96
N VAL A 228 -8.12 -7.18 -10.86
CA VAL A 228 -7.98 -6.47 -9.56
C VAL A 228 -9.12 -6.84 -8.63
N ALA A 229 -10.37 -6.78 -9.09
CA ALA A 229 -11.53 -7.08 -8.27
C ALA A 229 -11.56 -8.55 -7.81
N ASN A 230 -11.16 -9.48 -8.67
CA ASN A 230 -11.10 -10.90 -8.36
C ASN A 230 -10.08 -11.19 -7.26
N LEU A 231 -8.87 -10.63 -7.40
CA LEU A 231 -7.81 -10.82 -6.41
C LEU A 231 -8.11 -10.10 -5.10
N ALA A 232 -8.73 -8.91 -5.15
CA ALA A 232 -9.14 -8.19 -3.95
C ALA A 232 -10.17 -8.99 -3.13
N ARG A 233 -11.20 -9.56 -3.78
CA ARG A 233 -12.18 -10.44 -3.10
C ARG A 233 -11.52 -11.67 -2.49
N ALA A 234 -10.60 -12.32 -3.21
CA ALA A 234 -9.87 -13.49 -2.70
C ALA A 234 -8.97 -13.14 -1.50
N ALA A 235 -8.29 -11.99 -1.53
CA ALA A 235 -7.45 -11.53 -0.43
C ALA A 235 -8.29 -11.20 0.82
N VAL A 236 -9.42 -10.52 0.66
CA VAL A 236 -10.34 -10.24 1.78
C VAL A 236 -10.91 -11.53 2.35
N ALA A 237 -11.30 -12.50 1.50
CA ALA A 237 -11.72 -13.82 1.93
C ALA A 237 -10.60 -14.60 2.66
N SER A 238 -9.34 -14.29 2.40
CA SER A 238 -8.19 -14.84 3.12
C SER A 238 -7.85 -14.09 4.42
N GLY A 239 -8.64 -13.07 4.79
CA GLY A 239 -8.55 -12.37 6.07
C GLY A 239 -7.52 -11.26 6.11
N VAL A 240 -7.25 -10.58 5.00
CA VAL A 240 -6.37 -9.38 4.96
C VAL A 240 -6.95 -8.25 5.82
N ASP A 241 -6.09 -7.40 6.38
CA ASP A 241 -6.50 -6.31 7.27
C ASP A 241 -6.78 -5.00 6.54
N GLY A 242 -6.06 -4.75 5.46
CA GLY A 242 -6.21 -3.55 4.65
C GLY A 242 -6.03 -3.82 3.16
N LEU A 243 -6.40 -2.83 2.36
CA LEU A 243 -6.26 -2.84 0.91
C LEU A 243 -5.45 -1.63 0.46
N PHE A 244 -4.77 -1.81 -0.66
CA PHE A 244 -4.06 -0.74 -1.36
C PHE A 244 -4.54 -0.71 -2.80
N PHE A 245 -5.07 0.43 -3.24
CA PHE A 245 -5.54 0.66 -4.61
C PHE A 245 -4.89 1.89 -5.21
N GLU A 246 -4.39 1.77 -6.44
CA GLU A 246 -4.16 2.93 -7.28
C GLU A 246 -5.43 3.20 -8.09
N VAL A 247 -5.89 4.45 -8.03
CA VAL A 247 -7.15 4.89 -8.64
C VAL A 247 -6.93 6.17 -9.44
N HIS A 248 -7.69 6.36 -10.50
CA HIS A 248 -7.60 7.55 -11.32
C HIS A 248 -8.97 7.89 -11.91
N ASP A 249 -9.23 9.18 -12.14
CA ASP A 249 -10.44 9.65 -12.82
C ASP A 249 -10.50 9.22 -14.30
N ASN A 250 -9.34 9.19 -14.96
CA ASN A 250 -9.18 8.66 -16.32
C ASN A 250 -7.85 7.89 -16.45
N PRO A 251 -7.80 6.59 -16.12
CA PRO A 251 -6.57 5.78 -16.16
C PRO A 251 -5.83 5.77 -17.49
N GLU A 252 -6.51 6.02 -18.60
CA GLU A 252 -5.91 6.08 -19.94
C GLU A 252 -5.03 7.33 -20.14
N GLU A 253 -5.27 8.39 -19.37
CA GLU A 253 -4.46 9.61 -19.34
C GLU A 253 -3.40 9.63 -18.26
N ALA A 254 -3.41 8.63 -17.37
CA ALA A 254 -2.48 8.57 -16.24
C ALA A 254 -1.02 8.56 -16.71
N LEU A 255 -0.19 9.38 -16.09
CA LEU A 255 1.23 9.51 -16.44
C LEU A 255 2.08 8.32 -15.94
N SER A 256 1.52 7.46 -15.10
CA SER A 256 2.15 6.24 -14.59
C SER A 256 1.11 5.16 -14.32
N ASP A 257 1.43 3.91 -14.61
CA ASP A 257 0.71 2.66 -14.24
C ASP A 257 -0.80 2.61 -14.62
N GLY A 258 -1.23 3.45 -15.57
CA GLY A 258 -2.62 3.50 -16.05
C GLY A 258 -3.29 2.14 -16.30
N PRO A 259 -2.62 1.16 -16.97
CA PRO A 259 -3.20 -0.17 -17.22
C PRO A 259 -3.61 -0.97 -15.97
N ASN A 260 -3.10 -0.62 -14.80
CA ASN A 260 -3.41 -1.31 -13.54
C ASN A 260 -4.40 -0.55 -12.67
N MET A 261 -4.55 0.77 -12.85
CA MET A 261 -5.37 1.60 -11.99
C MET A 261 -6.85 1.30 -12.15
N LEU A 262 -7.57 1.36 -11.04
CA LEU A 262 -9.02 1.33 -11.05
C LEU A 262 -9.59 2.67 -11.51
N TYR A 263 -10.72 2.62 -12.22
CA TYR A 263 -11.53 3.80 -12.43
C TYR A 263 -12.15 4.26 -11.11
N LEU A 264 -11.98 5.53 -10.78
CA LEU A 264 -12.46 6.12 -9.54
C LEU A 264 -13.95 5.85 -9.30
N ASP A 265 -14.77 5.91 -10.36
CA ASP A 265 -16.21 5.66 -10.29
C ASP A 265 -16.59 4.21 -9.98
N SER A 266 -15.70 3.24 -10.22
CA SER A 266 -15.94 1.81 -9.95
C SER A 266 -15.60 1.37 -8.53
N VAL A 267 -14.93 2.21 -7.76
CA VAL A 267 -14.34 1.84 -6.46
C VAL A 267 -15.42 1.61 -5.41
N GLU A 268 -16.50 2.41 -5.41
CA GLU A 268 -17.55 2.32 -4.40
C GLU A 268 -18.24 0.96 -4.43
N GLU A 269 -18.60 0.47 -5.61
CA GLU A 269 -19.23 -0.84 -5.79
C GLU A 269 -18.29 -1.97 -5.32
N LEU A 270 -17.02 -1.92 -5.75
CA LEU A 270 -16.03 -2.92 -5.34
C LEU A 270 -15.86 -2.93 -3.81
N LEU A 271 -15.70 -1.78 -3.16
CA LEU A 271 -15.53 -1.70 -1.71
C LEU A 271 -16.76 -2.22 -0.96
N THR A 272 -17.97 -2.01 -1.48
CA THR A 272 -19.20 -2.55 -0.89
C THR A 272 -19.16 -4.07 -0.84
N ASP A 273 -18.77 -4.73 -1.93
CA ASP A 273 -18.60 -6.18 -1.98
C ASP A 273 -17.53 -6.66 -0.98
N LEU A 274 -16.41 -5.96 -0.91
CA LEU A 274 -15.28 -6.34 -0.06
C LEU A 274 -15.63 -6.23 1.43
N ILE A 275 -16.39 -5.22 1.84
CA ILE A 275 -16.89 -5.08 3.22
C ILE A 275 -17.82 -6.26 3.57
N ALA A 276 -18.69 -6.66 2.65
CA ALA A 276 -19.58 -7.79 2.87
C ALA A 276 -18.81 -9.09 3.11
N ILE A 277 -17.76 -9.34 2.32
CA ILE A 277 -16.87 -10.49 2.49
C ILE A 277 -16.12 -10.40 3.83
N ASP A 278 -15.54 -9.23 4.16
CA ASP A 278 -14.79 -8.99 5.41
C ASP A 278 -15.67 -9.28 6.64
N THR A 279 -16.93 -8.84 6.61
CA THR A 279 -17.90 -9.09 7.68
C THR A 279 -18.16 -10.58 7.90
N ILE A 280 -18.09 -11.40 6.85
CA ILE A 280 -18.26 -12.87 6.96
C ILE A 280 -17.00 -13.50 7.56
N VAL A 281 -15.82 -13.06 7.16
CA VAL A 281 -14.53 -13.67 7.51
C VAL A 281 -14.08 -13.32 8.93
N LYS A 282 -14.38 -12.10 9.39
CA LYS A 282 -13.95 -11.59 10.73
C LYS A 282 -15.00 -11.76 11.84
N LYS A 283 -15.97 -12.62 11.63
CA LYS A 283 -16.98 -12.99 12.65
C LYS A 283 -16.38 -13.79 13.80
#